data_aa61c2300cb2497f6e3a0aa8a28d7109
#
_entry.id   aa61c2300cb2497f6e3a0aa8a28d7109
#
_cell.length_a   1.000
_cell.length_b   1.000
_cell.length_c   1.000
_cell.angle_alpha   90.00
_cell.angle_beta   90.00
_cell.angle_gamma   90.00
#
_symmetry.space_group_name_H-M   'P 1'
#
loop_
_entity.id
_entity.type
_entity.pdbx_description
1 polymer ?
#
loop_
_entity_poly.entity_id
_entity_poly.type
_entity_poly.pdbx_seq_one_letter_code
_entity_poly.pdbx_strand_id
1 'polypeptide(L)'
;IGEVCHFIDYLTYISGSLPVSVYACAMAKPDHLHDVLTLSLNYANGSIGTISYFANGDRSVSKERIEIFSSGCTSVIDDFKTFTIHAGGKKSVKKLLSQDKGQKHLVHRFIQSIRDGSPAPIPFAEIYHTTLVTFKVIESLRSGACIRINP
;
A
#
# COMPACT_ATOMS: atom_id res chain seq x y z
N ILE A 1 0.57 5.04 -12.22
CA ILE A 1 -0.33 5.00 -11.05
C ILE A 1 -1.12 3.69 -10.97
N GLY A 2 -1.31 2.98 -12.08
CA GLY A 2 -2.08 1.74 -12.09
C GLY A 2 -1.65 0.68 -11.08
N GLU A 3 -0.36 0.52 -10.78
CA GLU A 3 0.12 -0.40 -9.75
C GLU A 3 0.21 0.23 -8.36
N VAL A 4 0.33 1.55 -8.24
CA VAL A 4 0.43 2.24 -6.94
C VAL A 4 -0.84 2.08 -6.10
N CYS A 5 -2.00 1.86 -6.74
CA CYS A 5 -3.26 1.61 -6.04
C CYS A 5 -3.17 0.41 -5.08
N HIS A 6 -2.41 -0.64 -5.40
CA HIS A 6 -2.24 -1.80 -4.53
C HIS A 6 -1.54 -1.45 -3.22
N PHE A 7 -0.56 -0.54 -3.27
CA PHE A 7 0.15 -0.08 -2.08
C PHE A 7 -0.71 0.88 -1.25
N ILE A 8 -1.52 1.73 -1.90
CA ILE A 8 -2.49 2.59 -1.21
C ILE A 8 -3.50 1.74 -0.44
N ASP A 9 -4.08 0.73 -1.09
CA ASP A 9 -5.01 -0.23 -0.49
C ASP A 9 -4.38 -0.95 0.71
N TYR A 10 -3.17 -1.48 0.51
CA TYR A 10 -2.42 -2.19 1.55
C TYR A 10 -2.11 -1.31 2.77
N LEU A 11 -1.68 -0.06 2.56
CA LEU A 11 -1.42 0.88 3.65
C LEU A 11 -2.72 1.27 4.37
N THR A 12 -3.83 1.41 3.64
CA THR A 12 -5.16 1.68 4.21
C THR A 12 -5.60 0.53 5.11
N TYR A 13 -5.44 -0.70 4.65
CA TYR A 13 -5.71 -1.91 5.43
C TYR A 13 -4.87 -1.97 6.72
N ILE A 14 -3.55 -1.73 6.63
CA ILE A 14 -2.65 -1.78 7.81
C ILE A 14 -2.93 -0.66 8.80
N SER A 15 -3.22 0.56 8.31
CA SER A 15 -3.54 1.69 9.18
C SER A 15 -4.87 1.52 9.90
N GLY A 16 -5.79 0.71 9.35
CA GLY A 16 -7.15 0.57 9.85
C GLY A 16 -7.96 1.86 9.76
N SER A 17 -7.58 2.78 8.87
CA SER A 17 -8.17 4.11 8.74
C SER A 17 -8.10 4.59 7.30
N LEU A 18 -9.01 5.49 6.91
CA LEU A 18 -9.00 6.09 5.57
C LEU A 18 -7.99 7.25 5.49
N PRO A 19 -7.31 7.41 4.35
CA PRO A 19 -6.42 8.54 4.13
C PRO A 19 -7.21 9.85 3.99
N VAL A 20 -6.70 10.92 4.62
CA VAL A 20 -7.31 12.27 4.63
C VAL A 20 -6.53 13.29 3.82
N SER A 21 -5.28 12.99 3.48
CA SER A 21 -4.49 13.82 2.56
C SER A 21 -3.37 13.05 1.90
N VAL A 22 -2.93 13.54 0.75
CA VAL A 22 -1.81 12.99 -0.02
C VAL A 22 -0.92 14.10 -0.56
N TYR A 23 0.38 13.87 -0.52
CA TYR A 23 1.40 14.63 -1.24
C TYR A 23 2.23 13.71 -2.10
N ALA A 24 2.47 14.06 -3.36
CA ALA A 24 3.21 13.24 -4.29
C ALA A 24 4.25 14.04 -5.10
N CYS A 25 5.40 13.41 -5.34
CA CYS A 25 6.47 13.91 -6.20
C CYS A 25 6.85 12.83 -7.22
N ALA A 26 7.10 13.22 -8.45
CA ALA A 26 7.59 12.32 -9.49
C ALA A 26 8.87 12.84 -10.13
N MET A 27 9.70 11.94 -10.61
CA MET A 27 10.86 12.29 -11.42
C MET A 27 10.37 12.87 -12.74
N ALA A 28 10.93 14.02 -13.14
CA ALA A 28 10.63 14.62 -14.45
C ALA A 28 11.13 13.70 -15.57
N LYS A 29 10.22 13.33 -16.48
CA LYS A 29 10.52 12.54 -17.67
C LYS A 29 9.91 13.20 -18.92
N PRO A 30 10.58 13.11 -20.10
CA PRO A 30 10.06 13.65 -21.34
C PRO A 30 8.72 13.05 -21.77
N ASP A 31 8.47 11.79 -21.42
CA ASP A 31 7.27 11.02 -21.81
C ASP A 31 6.06 11.20 -20.86
N HIS A 32 6.20 12.00 -19.80
CA HIS A 32 5.17 12.24 -18.79
C HIS A 32 4.58 10.98 -18.11
N LEU A 33 5.27 9.85 -18.17
CA LEU A 33 4.78 8.56 -17.65
C LEU A 33 4.88 8.42 -16.15
N HIS A 34 5.20 9.37 -15.34
CA HIS A 34 5.20 9.33 -13.86
C HIS A 34 5.26 7.92 -13.24
N ASP A 35 6.21 7.10 -13.70
CA ASP A 35 6.45 5.72 -13.23
C ASP A 35 7.60 5.63 -12.21
N VAL A 36 8.16 6.78 -11.84
CA VAL A 36 9.14 6.96 -10.78
C VAL A 36 8.64 8.07 -9.88
N LEU A 37 8.07 7.69 -8.74
CA LEU A 37 7.43 8.64 -7.84
C LEU A 37 7.51 8.22 -6.37
N THR A 38 7.37 9.20 -5.51
CA THR A 38 7.11 9.01 -4.07
C THR A 38 5.82 9.68 -3.69
N LEU A 39 5.12 9.14 -2.72
CA LEU A 39 3.96 9.79 -2.14
C LEU A 39 3.89 9.55 -0.63
N SER A 40 3.26 10.49 0.08
CA SER A 40 2.98 10.42 1.51
C SER A 40 1.48 10.55 1.74
N LEU A 41 0.94 9.69 2.59
CA LEU A 41 -0.46 9.66 3.00
C LEU A 41 -0.55 9.98 4.50
N ASN A 42 -1.51 10.82 4.88
CA ASN A 42 -1.93 10.98 6.27
C ASN A 42 -3.30 10.34 6.44
N TYR A 43 -3.50 9.67 7.56
CA TYR A 43 -4.71 8.94 7.89
C TYR A 43 -5.50 9.64 9.00
N ALA A 44 -6.82 9.43 9.05
CA ALA A 44 -7.68 10.07 10.03
C ALA A 44 -7.32 9.74 11.50
N ASN A 45 -6.72 8.57 11.74
CA ASN A 45 -6.25 8.15 13.07
C ASN A 45 -4.84 8.66 13.43
N GLY A 46 -4.24 9.54 12.61
CA GLY A 46 -2.90 10.08 12.81
C GLY A 46 -1.76 9.21 12.30
N SER A 47 -2.03 8.04 11.72
CA SER A 47 -1.01 7.24 11.05
C SER A 47 -0.49 7.95 9.81
N ILE A 48 0.73 7.66 9.42
CA ILE A 48 1.34 8.12 8.17
C ILE A 48 1.83 6.93 7.35
N GLY A 49 1.76 7.04 6.03
CA GLY A 49 2.29 6.04 5.12
C GLY A 49 3.07 6.70 3.98
N THR A 50 4.15 6.06 3.54
CA THR A 50 4.93 6.49 2.37
C THR A 50 5.01 5.36 1.36
N ILE A 51 4.94 5.69 0.08
CA ILE A 51 5.14 4.77 -1.03
C ILE A 51 6.24 5.34 -1.91
N SER A 52 7.26 4.51 -2.18
CA SER A 52 8.28 4.78 -3.17
C SER A 52 8.14 3.78 -4.31
N TYR A 53 7.72 4.26 -5.47
CA TYR A 53 7.55 3.45 -6.67
C TYR A 53 8.59 3.84 -7.70
N PHE A 54 9.54 2.94 -7.99
CA PHE A 54 10.70 3.21 -8.84
C PHE A 54 10.80 2.17 -9.96
N ALA A 55 10.14 2.43 -11.10
CA ALA A 55 10.18 1.55 -12.26
C ALA A 55 11.54 1.53 -12.97
N ASN A 56 12.44 2.44 -12.62
CA ASN A 56 13.79 2.57 -13.19
C ASN A 56 14.86 1.79 -12.44
N GLY A 57 14.48 1.02 -11.40
CA GLY A 57 15.41 0.19 -10.64
C GLY A 57 15.88 -1.05 -11.40
N ASP A 58 16.97 -1.68 -10.92
CA ASP A 58 17.46 -2.93 -11.46
C ASP A 58 16.52 -4.09 -11.10
N ARG A 59 16.25 -4.97 -12.07
CA ARG A 59 15.33 -6.11 -11.92
C ARG A 59 15.81 -7.22 -10.98
N SER A 60 17.07 -7.22 -10.58
CA SER A 60 17.63 -8.16 -9.59
C SER A 60 17.23 -7.82 -8.16
N VAL A 61 16.76 -6.59 -7.91
CA VAL A 61 16.25 -6.18 -6.60
C VAL A 61 14.83 -6.70 -6.40
N SER A 62 14.52 -7.21 -5.20
CA SER A 62 13.17 -7.63 -4.83
C SER A 62 12.16 -6.52 -5.09
N LYS A 63 11.05 -6.87 -5.74
CA LYS A 63 10.07 -5.89 -6.23
C LYS A 63 9.34 -5.18 -5.09
N GLU A 64 8.96 -5.90 -4.05
CA GLU A 64 8.15 -5.35 -2.96
C GLU A 64 8.89 -5.47 -1.62
N ARG A 65 9.02 -4.33 -0.95
CA ARG A 65 9.51 -4.23 0.42
C ARG A 65 8.59 -3.33 1.24
N ILE A 66 8.12 -3.82 2.38
CA ILE A 66 7.19 -3.11 3.24
C ILE A 66 7.76 -3.08 4.65
N GLU A 67 7.80 -1.91 5.25
CA GLU A 67 8.24 -1.71 6.62
C GLU A 67 7.11 -1.05 7.44
N ILE A 68 6.83 -1.58 8.62
CA ILE A 68 5.78 -1.11 9.50
C ILE A 68 6.38 -0.86 10.88
N PHE A 69 6.18 0.35 11.39
CA PHE A 69 6.64 0.79 12.71
C PHE A 69 5.42 1.10 13.56
N SER A 70 5.20 0.35 14.63
CA SER A 70 4.03 0.53 15.50
C SER A 70 4.32 0.04 16.91
N SER A 71 4.01 0.86 17.91
CA SER A 71 4.00 0.46 19.34
C SER A 71 5.28 -0.25 19.83
N GLY A 72 6.45 0.25 19.39
CA GLY A 72 7.75 -0.35 19.75
C GLY A 72 8.07 -1.64 18.99
N CYS A 73 7.28 -1.97 17.98
CA CYS A 73 7.49 -3.10 17.08
C CYS A 73 7.86 -2.60 15.68
N THR A 74 8.80 -3.29 15.02
CA THR A 74 9.12 -3.09 13.60
C THR A 74 8.88 -4.38 12.86
N SER A 75 8.05 -4.33 11.82
CA SER A 75 7.80 -5.47 10.93
C SER A 75 8.30 -5.18 9.52
N VAL A 76 8.92 -6.16 8.89
CA VAL A 76 9.44 -6.07 7.53
C VAL A 76 8.93 -7.23 6.71
N ILE A 77 8.28 -6.94 5.58
CA ILE A 77 7.93 -7.92 4.55
C ILE A 77 8.87 -7.69 3.38
N ASP A 78 9.57 -8.73 2.96
CA ASP A 78 10.45 -8.73 1.80
C ASP A 78 9.94 -9.71 0.75
N ASP A 79 9.57 -9.18 -0.41
CA ASP A 79 9.08 -9.90 -1.59
C ASP A 79 7.92 -10.90 -1.30
N PHE A 80 7.12 -10.64 -0.27
CA PHE A 80 6.09 -11.60 0.21
C PHE A 80 6.61 -13.03 0.42
N LYS A 81 7.92 -13.17 0.65
CA LYS A 81 8.61 -14.43 0.99
C LYS A 81 9.15 -14.45 2.41
N THR A 82 9.61 -13.30 2.88
CA THR A 82 10.20 -13.20 4.22
C THR A 82 9.43 -12.18 5.04
N PHE A 83 9.01 -12.58 6.22
CA PHE A 83 8.41 -11.70 7.22
C PHE A 83 9.29 -11.69 8.47
N THR A 84 9.75 -10.51 8.86
CA THR A 84 10.58 -10.29 10.04
C THR A 84 9.87 -9.38 11.02
N ILE A 85 9.87 -9.74 12.30
CA ILE A 85 9.38 -8.88 13.39
C ILE A 85 10.51 -8.63 14.38
N HIS A 86 10.67 -7.37 14.76
CA HIS A 86 11.52 -6.94 15.87
C HIS A 86 10.61 -6.36 16.97
N ALA A 87 10.63 -6.96 18.15
CA ALA A 87 9.84 -6.54 19.31
C ALA A 87 10.52 -6.95 20.62
N GLY A 88 10.57 -6.06 21.60
CA GLY A 88 11.17 -6.33 22.91
C GLY A 88 12.63 -6.79 22.85
N GLY A 89 13.43 -6.22 21.93
CA GLY A 89 14.84 -6.59 21.70
C GLY A 89 15.05 -7.96 21.01
N LYS A 90 13.96 -8.63 20.61
CA LYS A 90 14.03 -9.95 19.95
C LYS A 90 13.67 -9.83 18.46
N LYS A 91 14.24 -10.75 17.67
CA LYS A 91 13.95 -10.89 16.24
C LYS A 91 13.29 -12.25 15.98
N SER A 92 12.15 -12.24 15.26
CA SER A 92 11.49 -13.43 14.73
C SER A 92 11.45 -13.34 13.21
N VAL A 93 11.65 -14.45 12.52
CA VAL A 93 11.67 -14.51 11.03
C VAL A 93 10.83 -15.69 10.58
N LYS A 94 9.88 -15.43 9.67
CA LYS A 94 9.14 -16.45 8.92
C LYS A 94 9.56 -16.37 7.45
N LYS A 95 9.95 -17.51 6.87
CA LYS A 95 10.31 -17.61 5.45
C LYS A 95 9.38 -18.59 4.74
N LEU A 96 8.99 -18.26 3.51
CA LEU A 96 8.24 -19.10 2.61
C LEU A 96 9.17 -19.61 1.50
N LEU A 97 8.89 -20.78 0.95
CA LEU A 97 9.60 -21.33 -0.20
C LEU A 97 9.30 -20.57 -1.49
N SER A 98 8.09 -20.06 -1.62
CA SER A 98 7.64 -19.25 -2.75
C SER A 98 6.91 -18.00 -2.27
N GLN A 99 6.80 -17.01 -3.16
CA GLN A 99 6.04 -15.78 -2.91
C GLN A 99 4.56 -16.11 -2.69
N ASP A 100 3.96 -15.53 -1.63
CA ASP A 100 2.53 -15.62 -1.37
C ASP A 100 1.94 -14.21 -1.19
N LYS A 101 1.26 -13.74 -2.23
CA LYS A 101 0.55 -12.44 -2.25
C LYS A 101 -0.93 -12.57 -1.82
N GLY A 102 -1.34 -13.70 -1.28
CA GLY A 102 -2.69 -13.90 -0.74
C GLY A 102 -3.79 -14.12 -1.78
N GLN A 103 -3.49 -14.17 -3.08
CA GLN A 103 -4.49 -14.26 -4.15
C GLN A 103 -5.42 -15.47 -3.98
N LYS A 104 -4.87 -16.64 -3.68
CA LYS A 104 -5.67 -17.86 -3.44
C LYS A 104 -6.62 -17.68 -2.25
N HIS A 105 -6.14 -17.06 -1.19
CA HIS A 105 -6.95 -16.79 0.00
C HIS A 105 -8.07 -15.79 -0.29
N LEU A 106 -7.77 -14.72 -1.03
CA LEU A 106 -8.76 -13.72 -1.44
C LEU A 106 -9.90 -14.34 -2.24
N VAL A 107 -9.58 -15.13 -3.27
CA VAL A 107 -10.57 -15.83 -4.10
C VAL A 107 -11.43 -16.76 -3.25
N HIS A 108 -10.81 -17.54 -2.37
CA HIS A 108 -11.54 -18.44 -1.47
C HIS A 108 -12.51 -17.67 -0.55
N ARG A 109 -12.04 -16.59 0.08
CA ARG A 109 -12.88 -15.73 0.94
C ARG A 109 -14.04 -15.09 0.18
N PHE A 110 -13.79 -14.65 -1.06
CA PHE A 110 -14.84 -14.07 -1.91
C PHE A 110 -15.92 -15.09 -2.26
N ILE A 111 -15.54 -16.30 -2.69
CA ILE A 111 -16.49 -17.36 -3.00
C ILE A 111 -17.28 -17.76 -1.74
N GLN A 112 -16.59 -17.84 -0.60
CA GLN A 112 -17.24 -18.17 0.67
C GLN A 112 -18.28 -17.12 1.07
N SER A 113 -17.97 -15.82 0.92
CA SER A 113 -18.94 -14.76 1.24
C SER A 113 -20.22 -14.83 0.39
N ILE A 114 -20.08 -15.21 -0.88
CA ILE A 114 -21.26 -15.42 -1.75
C ILE A 114 -22.11 -16.61 -1.26
N ARG A 115 -21.46 -17.73 -0.90
CA ARG A 115 -22.16 -18.94 -0.44
C ARG A 115 -22.90 -18.73 0.88
N ASP A 116 -22.29 -17.96 1.79
CA ASP A 116 -22.80 -17.73 3.14
C ASP A 116 -23.74 -16.52 3.20
N GLY A 117 -23.88 -15.75 2.10
CA GLY A 117 -24.62 -14.49 2.11
C GLY A 117 -23.97 -13.42 3.01
N SER A 118 -22.67 -13.56 3.31
CA SER A 118 -21.93 -12.60 4.15
C SER A 118 -21.40 -11.42 3.34
N PRO A 119 -21.02 -10.29 3.98
CA PRO A 119 -20.44 -9.14 3.28
C PRO A 119 -19.20 -9.52 2.47
N ALA A 120 -18.93 -8.77 1.41
CA ALA A 120 -17.71 -8.92 0.61
C ALA A 120 -16.47 -8.79 1.48
N PRO A 121 -15.38 -9.56 1.21
CA PRO A 121 -14.13 -9.53 1.99
C PRO A 121 -13.45 -8.15 2.04
N ILE A 122 -13.65 -7.35 1.00
CA ILE A 122 -13.18 -5.96 0.92
C ILE A 122 -14.42 -5.08 0.82
N PRO A 123 -14.67 -4.18 1.78
CA PRO A 123 -15.78 -3.25 1.74
C PRO A 123 -15.73 -2.33 0.52
N PHE A 124 -16.87 -2.06 -0.10
CA PHE A 124 -16.92 -1.16 -1.27
C PHE A 124 -16.33 0.22 -0.98
N ALA A 125 -16.53 0.75 0.23
CA ALA A 125 -15.97 2.03 0.65
C ALA A 125 -14.43 2.05 0.54
N GLU A 126 -13.74 0.97 0.91
CA GLU A 126 -12.27 0.89 0.80
C GLU A 126 -11.83 0.89 -0.67
N ILE A 127 -12.53 0.16 -1.55
CA ILE A 127 -12.26 0.15 -2.99
C ILE A 127 -12.45 1.54 -3.59
N TYR A 128 -13.57 2.20 -3.24
CA TYR A 128 -13.87 3.56 -3.68
C TYR A 128 -12.78 4.55 -3.23
N HIS A 129 -12.42 4.53 -1.94
CA HIS A 129 -11.41 5.42 -1.40
C HIS A 129 -10.02 5.18 -2.00
N THR A 130 -9.62 3.93 -2.20
CA THR A 130 -8.36 3.60 -2.88
C THR A 130 -8.31 4.24 -4.27
N THR A 131 -9.41 4.13 -5.03
CA THR A 131 -9.53 4.74 -6.37
C THR A 131 -9.51 6.27 -6.28
N LEU A 132 -10.26 6.87 -5.35
CA LEU A 132 -10.25 8.31 -5.14
C LEU A 132 -8.85 8.84 -4.82
N VAL A 133 -8.12 8.16 -3.94
CA VAL A 133 -6.74 8.52 -3.59
C VAL A 133 -5.83 8.52 -4.82
N THR A 134 -5.97 7.58 -5.74
CA THR A 134 -5.16 7.57 -6.97
C THR A 134 -5.37 8.83 -7.82
N PHE A 135 -6.60 9.33 -7.91
CA PHE A 135 -6.88 10.61 -8.60
C PHE A 135 -6.29 11.80 -7.83
N LYS A 136 -6.34 11.77 -6.51
CA LYS A 136 -5.73 12.83 -5.67
C LYS A 136 -4.21 12.83 -5.73
N VAL A 137 -3.57 11.67 -5.94
CA VAL A 137 -2.14 11.59 -6.28
C VAL A 137 -1.82 12.34 -7.57
N ILE A 138 -2.63 12.14 -8.63
CA ILE A 138 -2.44 12.86 -9.91
C ILE A 138 -2.62 14.37 -9.72
N GLU A 139 -3.61 14.77 -8.93
CA GLU A 139 -3.86 16.18 -8.62
C GLU A 139 -2.65 16.78 -7.88
N SER A 140 -2.08 16.06 -6.90
CA SER A 140 -0.87 16.47 -6.18
C SER A 140 0.34 16.60 -7.10
N LEU A 141 0.56 15.62 -7.98
CA LEU A 141 1.66 15.68 -8.96
C LEU A 141 1.56 16.89 -9.90
N ARG A 142 0.33 17.28 -10.28
CA ARG A 142 0.10 18.43 -11.18
C ARG A 142 0.24 19.77 -10.48
N SER A 143 -0.23 19.85 -9.25
CA SER A 143 -0.23 21.11 -8.48
C SER A 143 1.04 21.35 -7.68
N GLY A 144 1.82 20.29 -7.40
CA GLY A 144 2.95 20.32 -6.47
C GLY A 144 2.53 20.56 -5.01
N ALA A 145 1.25 20.36 -4.69
CA ALA A 145 0.69 20.64 -3.36
C ALA A 145 0.18 19.39 -2.66
N CYS A 146 0.03 19.48 -1.33
CA CYS A 146 -0.69 18.49 -0.53
C CYS A 146 -2.19 18.63 -0.80
N ILE A 147 -2.84 17.52 -1.20
CA ILE A 147 -4.26 17.50 -1.54
C ILE A 147 -5.05 16.81 -0.43
N ARG A 148 -6.11 17.47 0.04
CA ARG A 148 -7.07 16.89 0.98
C ARG A 148 -7.96 15.88 0.27
N ILE A 149 -8.26 14.79 0.97
CA ILE A 149 -9.17 13.72 0.54
C ILE A 149 -10.40 13.84 1.42
N ASN A 150 -11.48 14.31 0.84
CA ASN A 150 -12.78 14.34 1.53
C ASN A 150 -13.46 12.98 1.26
N PRO A 151 -13.99 12.31 2.29
CA PRO A 151 -14.71 11.04 2.16
C PRO A 151 -16.01 11.17 1.36
#